data_83de33b1c9b83c1a25f1eb404d4f8c0a
#
_entry.id   83de33b1c9b83c1a25f1eb404d4f8c0a
#
_cell.length_a   1.000
_cell.length_b   1.000
_cell.length_c   1.000
_cell.angle_alpha   90.00
_cell.angle_beta   90.00
_cell.angle_gamma   90.00
#
_symmetry.space_group_name_H-M   'P 1'
#
loop_
_entity.id
_entity.type
_entity.pdbx_description
1 polymer ?
#
loop_
_entity_poly.entity_id
_entity_poly.type
_entity_poly.pdbx_seq_one_letter_code
_entity_poly.pdbx_strand_id
1 'polypeptide(L)'
;MKRFLILSTLILTVLACSGSKNFSKNDVLTIFYEANTRGFFLAIKVENQVLYTSNERDFKEYSNKIEISDTDWKEISALVKAVDLEKVKDLKWPTEKRYYDGAAFANIIFEAKGIKYPANGFDHGFPPAEIEKLVTKITNLAEKK
;
A
#
# COMPACT_ATOMS: atom_id res chain seq x y z
N MET A 1 -66.05 3.86 24.52
CA MET A 1 -64.66 4.02 25.07
C MET A 1 -63.73 3.07 24.32
N LYS A 2 -63.04 3.57 23.31
CA LYS A 2 -62.16 2.77 22.50
C LYS A 2 -60.72 3.13 22.90
N ARG A 3 -60.00 2.16 23.50
CA ARG A 3 -58.61 2.29 23.89
C ARG A 3 -57.75 2.04 22.64
N PHE A 4 -57.12 3.06 22.11
CA PHE A 4 -56.09 2.94 21.07
C PHE A 4 -54.75 2.59 21.72
N LEU A 5 -54.32 1.35 21.52
CA LEU A 5 -52.97 0.89 21.82
C LEU A 5 -52.06 1.35 20.70
N ILE A 6 -51.23 2.39 20.95
CA ILE A 6 -50.19 2.82 20.05
C ILE A 6 -48.96 1.94 20.32
N LEU A 7 -48.73 0.98 19.44
CA LEU A 7 -47.53 0.15 19.44
C LEU A 7 -46.39 0.96 18.81
N SER A 8 -45.57 1.58 19.67
CA SER A 8 -44.38 2.27 19.25
C SER A 8 -43.27 1.24 18.89
N THR A 9 -43.12 0.94 17.62
CA THR A 9 -41.99 0.16 17.09
C THR A 9 -40.74 1.03 17.10
N LEU A 10 -39.90 0.83 18.12
CA LEU A 10 -38.54 1.40 18.21
C LEU A 10 -37.67 0.69 17.21
N ILE A 11 -37.50 1.31 16.05
CA ILE A 11 -36.52 0.85 15.03
C ILE A 11 -35.13 1.24 15.53
N LEU A 12 -34.42 0.25 16.07
CA LEU A 12 -33.01 0.38 16.43
C LEU A 12 -32.18 0.30 15.14
N THR A 13 -31.89 1.44 14.53
CA THR A 13 -30.95 1.54 13.44
C THR A 13 -29.54 1.37 14.00
N VAL A 14 -28.99 0.18 13.90
CA VAL A 14 -27.58 -0.09 14.16
C VAL A 14 -26.79 0.58 13.04
N LEU A 15 -26.32 1.81 13.28
CA LEU A 15 -25.26 2.38 12.46
C LEU A 15 -24.00 1.56 12.71
N ALA A 16 -23.75 0.61 11.82
CA ALA A 16 -22.43 -0.03 11.71
C ALA A 16 -21.43 1.05 11.25
N CYS A 17 -20.84 1.74 12.22
CA CYS A 17 -19.66 2.56 11.97
C CYS A 17 -18.53 1.60 11.55
N SER A 18 -18.39 1.38 10.26
CA SER A 18 -17.19 0.84 9.66
C SER A 18 -16.10 1.89 9.89
N GLY A 19 -15.38 1.74 11.00
CA GLY A 19 -14.28 2.61 11.36
C GLY A 19 -13.13 2.42 10.41
N SER A 20 -13.15 3.11 9.27
CA SER A 20 -11.94 3.37 8.51
C SER A 20 -11.02 4.17 9.42
N LYS A 21 -9.93 3.56 9.88
CA LYS A 21 -8.87 4.27 10.61
C LYS A 21 -8.31 5.30 9.65
N ASN A 22 -8.83 6.53 9.72
CA ASN A 22 -8.29 7.66 8.97
C ASN A 22 -6.86 7.90 9.48
N PHE A 23 -5.86 7.60 8.65
CA PHE A 23 -4.50 8.04 8.90
C PHE A 23 -4.51 9.57 9.01
N SER A 24 -4.18 10.07 10.19
CA SER A 24 -4.02 11.49 10.43
C SER A 24 -2.81 12.01 9.64
N LYS A 25 -2.80 13.31 9.32
CA LYS A 25 -1.69 14.00 8.66
C LYS A 25 -0.36 13.86 9.42
N ASN A 26 -0.41 13.44 10.69
CA ASN A 26 0.75 13.24 11.59
C ASN A 26 1.24 11.77 11.66
N ASP A 27 0.59 10.85 10.96
CA ASP A 27 1.06 9.46 10.92
C ASP A 27 2.15 9.38 9.86
N VAL A 28 3.41 9.35 10.28
CA VAL A 28 4.54 9.09 9.39
C VAL A 28 4.28 7.74 8.74
N LEU A 29 4.07 7.76 7.43
CA LEU A 29 3.94 6.55 6.64
C LEU A 29 5.20 6.39 5.82
N THR A 30 5.86 5.27 5.99
CA THR A 30 6.95 4.85 5.13
C THR A 30 6.51 3.63 4.32
N ILE A 31 6.78 3.64 3.04
CA ILE A 31 6.53 2.51 2.14
C ILE A 31 7.88 1.96 1.71
N PHE A 32 8.08 0.67 1.89
CA PHE A 32 9.22 -0.06 1.35
C PHE A 32 8.73 -1.00 0.27
N TYR A 33 9.35 -0.98 -0.88
CA TYR A 33 9.12 -1.89 -1.98
C TYR A 33 10.44 -2.50 -2.41
N GLU A 34 10.46 -3.79 -2.62
CA GLU A 34 11.63 -4.50 -3.13
C GLU A 34 11.19 -5.47 -4.21
N ALA A 35 11.97 -5.54 -5.29
CA ALA A 35 11.81 -6.56 -6.31
C ALA A 35 13.19 -7.11 -6.70
N ASN A 36 13.32 -8.44 -6.77
CA ASN A 36 14.60 -9.07 -7.06
C ASN A 36 14.45 -10.37 -7.86
N THR A 37 15.48 -10.64 -8.69
CA THR A 37 15.76 -11.92 -9.34
C THR A 37 17.26 -11.99 -9.63
N ARG A 38 17.76 -13.02 -10.29
CA ARG A 38 19.19 -13.24 -10.51
C ARG A 38 19.93 -12.06 -11.16
N GLY A 39 19.30 -11.38 -12.11
CA GLY A 39 19.88 -10.26 -12.87
C GLY A 39 19.25 -8.90 -12.59
N PHE A 40 18.34 -8.80 -11.62
CA PHE A 40 17.60 -7.58 -11.36
C PHE A 40 17.42 -7.37 -9.85
N PHE A 41 17.62 -6.14 -9.40
CA PHE A 41 17.29 -5.68 -8.05
C PHE A 41 16.75 -4.26 -8.10
N LEU A 42 15.67 -4.01 -7.40
CA LEU A 42 15.10 -2.70 -7.21
C LEU A 42 14.60 -2.57 -5.77
N ALA A 43 15.11 -1.61 -5.03
CA ALA A 43 14.58 -1.20 -3.74
C ALA A 43 14.05 0.23 -3.83
N ILE A 44 12.86 0.46 -3.30
CA ILE A 44 12.22 1.78 -3.22
C ILE A 44 11.83 2.03 -1.77
N LYS A 45 12.12 3.22 -1.26
CA LYS A 45 11.56 3.74 -0.03
C LYS A 45 10.85 5.06 -0.31
N VAL A 46 9.60 5.19 0.10
CA VAL A 46 8.84 6.44 0.04
C VAL A 46 8.59 6.92 1.45
N GLU A 47 9.05 8.13 1.76
CA GLU A 47 8.94 8.74 3.08
C GLU A 47 8.97 10.26 2.95
N ASN A 48 8.07 10.96 3.66
CA ASN A 48 8.07 12.44 3.74
C ASN A 48 8.14 13.15 2.38
N GLN A 49 7.37 12.69 1.40
CA GLN A 49 7.31 13.25 0.03
C GLN A 49 8.63 13.06 -0.75
N VAL A 50 9.46 12.12 -0.34
CA VAL A 50 10.70 11.76 -1.03
C VAL A 50 10.66 10.28 -1.37
N LEU A 51 11.12 9.95 -2.58
CA LEU A 51 11.32 8.59 -3.05
C LEU A 51 12.82 8.32 -3.15
N TYR A 52 13.25 7.26 -2.51
CA TYR A 52 14.63 6.77 -2.55
C TYR A 52 14.69 5.46 -3.30
N THR A 53 15.72 5.27 -4.14
CA THR A 53 15.89 4.02 -4.90
C THR A 53 17.30 3.47 -4.78
N SER A 54 17.43 2.16 -4.90
CA SER A 54 18.68 1.45 -5.18
C SER A 54 18.44 0.30 -6.13
N ASN A 55 19.37 0.08 -7.05
CA ASN A 55 19.42 -1.07 -7.97
C ASN A 55 20.57 -2.04 -7.62
N GLU A 56 21.22 -1.84 -6.47
CA GLU A 56 22.34 -2.65 -6.02
C GLU A 56 21.86 -3.75 -5.09
N ARG A 57 22.16 -5.01 -5.43
CA ARG A 57 21.74 -6.18 -4.66
C ARG A 57 22.29 -6.18 -3.23
N ASP A 58 23.51 -5.72 -3.05
CA ASP A 58 24.18 -5.60 -1.76
C ASP A 58 24.03 -4.20 -1.17
N PHE A 59 22.90 -3.54 -1.48
CA PHE A 59 22.72 -2.16 -1.07
C PHE A 59 22.73 -2.01 0.45
N LYS A 60 23.52 -1.07 0.90
CA LYS A 60 23.54 -0.62 2.30
C LYS A 60 22.80 0.70 2.44
N GLU A 61 22.75 1.46 1.36
CA GLU A 61 22.16 2.80 1.29
C GLU A 61 21.41 2.98 -0.04
N TYR A 62 20.41 3.84 -0.01
CA TYR A 62 19.71 4.24 -1.24
C TYR A 62 20.58 5.22 -2.02
N SER A 63 20.89 4.88 -3.27
CA SER A 63 21.80 5.63 -4.13
C SER A 63 21.17 6.86 -4.79
N ASN A 64 19.86 6.85 -4.97
CA ASN A 64 19.13 7.94 -5.61
C ASN A 64 18.03 8.50 -4.72
N LYS A 65 17.81 9.81 -4.84
CA LYS A 65 16.76 10.54 -4.14
C LYS A 65 15.97 11.35 -5.16
N ILE A 66 14.63 11.22 -5.13
CA ILE A 66 13.68 11.91 -6.02
C ILE A 66 12.66 12.63 -5.14
N GLU A 67 12.54 13.94 -5.31
CA GLU A 67 11.47 14.71 -4.66
C GLU A 67 10.16 14.46 -5.41
N ILE A 68 9.13 14.09 -4.67
CA ILE A 68 7.81 13.79 -5.23
C ILE A 68 7.04 15.11 -5.34
N SER A 69 6.47 15.40 -6.51
CA SER A 69 5.64 16.60 -6.70
C SER A 69 4.42 16.60 -5.76
N ASP A 70 3.88 17.77 -5.43
CA ASP A 70 2.68 17.88 -4.59
C ASP A 70 1.48 17.11 -5.18
N THR A 71 1.36 17.10 -6.50
CA THR A 71 0.31 16.36 -7.21
C THR A 71 0.48 14.86 -7.04
N ASP A 72 1.68 14.33 -7.29
CA ASP A 72 2.00 12.92 -7.14
C ASP A 72 1.88 12.48 -5.68
N TRP A 73 2.30 13.33 -4.74
CA TRP A 73 2.19 13.06 -3.31
C TRP A 73 0.74 12.98 -2.83
N LYS A 74 -0.14 13.87 -3.31
CA LYS A 74 -1.57 13.79 -3.04
C LYS A 74 -2.17 12.49 -3.55
N GLU A 75 -1.80 12.07 -4.76
CA GLU A 75 -2.26 10.82 -5.35
C GLU A 75 -1.78 9.62 -4.53
N ILE A 76 -0.48 9.52 -4.22
CA ILE A 76 0.08 8.46 -3.38
C ILE A 76 -0.63 8.41 -2.02
N SER A 77 -0.81 9.57 -1.38
CA SER A 77 -1.48 9.65 -0.09
C SER A 77 -2.93 9.17 -0.13
N ALA A 78 -3.65 9.47 -1.23
CA ALA A 78 -5.01 8.97 -1.43
C ALA A 78 -5.05 7.46 -1.67
N LEU A 79 -4.12 6.93 -2.47
CA LEU A 79 -4.01 5.50 -2.74
C LEU A 79 -3.68 4.72 -1.47
N VAL A 80 -2.76 5.21 -0.64
CA VAL A 80 -2.42 4.58 0.64
C VAL A 80 -3.61 4.57 1.61
N LYS A 81 -4.37 5.68 1.69
CA LYS A 81 -5.57 5.74 2.54
C LYS A 81 -6.64 4.74 2.13
N ALA A 82 -6.67 4.32 0.87
CA ALA A 82 -7.59 3.31 0.37
C ALA A 82 -7.17 1.87 0.72
N VAL A 83 -5.91 1.66 1.13
CA VAL A 83 -5.40 0.34 1.51
C VAL A 83 -5.78 0.02 2.96
N ASP A 84 -6.40 -1.13 3.19
CA ASP A 84 -6.61 -1.68 4.53
C ASP A 84 -5.32 -2.37 5.00
N LEU A 85 -4.49 -1.66 5.78
CA LEU A 85 -3.18 -2.15 6.20
C LEU A 85 -3.24 -3.44 7.03
N GLU A 86 -4.31 -3.66 7.78
CA GLU A 86 -4.47 -4.88 8.58
C GLU A 86 -4.69 -6.13 7.70
N LYS A 87 -5.16 -5.91 6.46
CA LYS A 87 -5.45 -6.98 5.50
C LYS A 87 -4.41 -7.14 4.40
N VAL A 88 -3.38 -6.29 4.32
CA VAL A 88 -2.37 -6.42 3.24
C VAL A 88 -1.66 -7.77 3.26
N LYS A 89 -1.49 -8.38 4.42
CA LYS A 89 -0.92 -9.73 4.58
C LYS A 89 -1.76 -10.85 3.95
N ASP A 90 -3.05 -10.59 3.70
CA ASP A 90 -4.00 -11.56 3.16
C ASP A 90 -4.27 -11.34 1.66
N LEU A 91 -3.64 -10.34 1.05
CA LEU A 91 -3.77 -10.05 -0.38
C LEU A 91 -3.27 -11.23 -1.22
N LYS A 92 -4.04 -11.56 -2.25
CA LYS A 92 -3.70 -12.64 -3.16
C LYS A 92 -2.97 -12.08 -4.38
N TRP A 93 -1.87 -12.74 -4.73
CA TRP A 93 -1.13 -12.43 -5.94
C TRP A 93 -1.89 -12.92 -7.18
N PRO A 94 -1.97 -12.10 -8.26
CA PRO A 94 -2.73 -12.45 -9.46
C PRO A 94 -2.01 -13.44 -10.39
N THR A 95 -0.67 -13.55 -10.28
CA THR A 95 0.16 -14.39 -11.15
C THR A 95 1.25 -15.10 -10.34
N GLU A 96 1.82 -16.16 -10.94
CA GLU A 96 2.85 -17.02 -10.31
C GLU A 96 4.12 -17.11 -11.17
N LYS A 97 4.39 -16.07 -11.97
CA LYS A 97 5.50 -16.02 -12.92
C LYS A 97 6.88 -16.12 -12.25
N ARG A 98 7.01 -15.65 -11.00
CA ARG A 98 8.23 -15.72 -10.21
C ARG A 98 8.71 -17.15 -9.94
N TYR A 99 7.82 -18.14 -9.97
CA TYR A 99 8.18 -19.52 -9.71
C TYR A 99 8.88 -20.23 -10.87
N TYR A 100 8.85 -19.64 -12.08
CA TYR A 100 9.53 -20.14 -13.27
C TYR A 100 10.35 -19.07 -13.98
N ASP A 101 10.94 -18.15 -13.23
CA ASP A 101 11.80 -17.04 -13.70
C ASP A 101 11.11 -16.08 -14.70
N GLY A 102 9.77 -16.07 -14.77
CA GLY A 102 8.99 -15.20 -15.65
C GLY A 102 8.76 -13.79 -15.09
N ALA A 103 9.07 -13.54 -13.81
CA ALA A 103 9.03 -12.23 -13.17
C ALA A 103 9.96 -12.21 -11.94
N ALA A 104 10.42 -11.02 -11.56
CA ALA A 104 11.11 -10.84 -10.29
C ALA A 104 10.12 -11.05 -9.12
N PHE A 105 10.61 -11.59 -8.01
CA PHE A 105 9.87 -11.61 -6.75
C PHE A 105 9.78 -10.20 -6.20
N ALA A 106 8.57 -9.74 -5.87
CA ALA A 106 8.34 -8.44 -5.27
C ALA A 106 7.64 -8.54 -3.93
N ASN A 107 7.91 -7.56 -3.08
CA ASN A 107 7.25 -7.38 -1.79
C ASN A 107 7.04 -5.90 -1.50
N ILE A 108 6.03 -5.57 -0.69
CA ILE A 108 5.76 -4.23 -0.20
C ILE A 108 5.47 -4.27 1.30
N ILE A 109 6.03 -3.31 2.03
CA ILE A 109 5.82 -3.15 3.47
C ILE A 109 5.39 -1.72 3.70
N PHE A 110 4.30 -1.55 4.41
CA PHE A 110 3.87 -0.26 4.93
C PHE A 110 4.32 -0.14 6.39
N GLU A 111 4.86 1.00 6.77
CA GLU A 111 5.18 1.29 8.17
C GLU A 111 4.44 2.53 8.61
N ALA A 112 3.60 2.39 9.63
CA ALA A 112 2.83 3.47 10.21
C ALA A 112 2.92 3.40 11.74
N LYS A 113 3.28 4.53 12.39
CA LYS A 113 3.43 4.59 13.85
C LYS A 113 4.38 3.53 14.43
N GLY A 114 5.43 3.18 13.70
CA GLY A 114 6.41 2.17 14.10
C GLY A 114 5.92 0.71 13.95
N ILE A 115 4.72 0.50 13.39
CA ILE A 115 4.18 -0.84 13.11
C ILE A 115 4.38 -1.13 11.63
N LYS A 116 4.89 -2.32 11.33
CA LYS A 116 5.09 -2.79 9.96
C LYS A 116 3.95 -3.71 9.53
N TYR A 117 3.44 -3.46 8.33
CA TYR A 117 2.38 -4.21 7.67
C TYR A 117 2.92 -4.79 6.36
N PRO A 118 3.53 -5.98 6.37
CA PRO A 118 4.04 -6.62 5.17
C PRO A 118 2.89 -7.22 4.36
N ALA A 119 2.91 -7.03 3.04
CA ALA A 119 2.06 -7.77 2.13
C ALA A 119 2.65 -9.16 1.83
N ASN A 120 1.83 -10.07 1.28
CA ASN A 120 2.34 -11.29 0.68
C ASN A 120 3.17 -10.97 -0.56
N GLY A 121 4.18 -11.78 -0.83
CA GLY A 121 5.01 -11.64 -2.03
C GLY A 121 4.20 -11.86 -3.31
N PHE A 122 4.52 -11.09 -4.35
CA PHE A 122 3.87 -11.14 -5.65
C PHE A 122 4.89 -10.99 -6.79
N ASP A 123 4.43 -11.09 -8.04
CA ASP A 123 5.29 -10.89 -9.20
C ASP A 123 5.47 -9.40 -9.49
N HIS A 124 6.70 -8.94 -9.65
CA HIS A 124 7.02 -7.58 -10.08
C HIS A 124 6.28 -7.27 -11.40
N GLY A 125 5.59 -6.14 -11.44
CA GLY A 125 4.71 -5.76 -12.55
C GLY A 125 3.29 -6.35 -12.50
N PHE A 126 2.99 -7.24 -11.53
CA PHE A 126 1.67 -7.88 -11.36
C PHE A 126 1.26 -7.86 -9.89
N PRO A 127 1.10 -6.69 -9.27
CA PRO A 127 0.69 -6.59 -7.89
C PRO A 127 -0.79 -6.97 -7.69
N PRO A 128 -1.20 -7.31 -6.46
CA PRO A 128 -2.61 -7.44 -6.09
C PRO A 128 -3.42 -6.19 -6.45
N ALA A 129 -4.68 -6.37 -6.88
CA ALA A 129 -5.54 -5.30 -7.39
C ALA A 129 -5.72 -4.13 -6.39
N GLU A 130 -5.76 -4.44 -5.10
CA GLU A 130 -5.96 -3.46 -4.02
C GLU A 130 -4.80 -2.48 -3.89
N ILE A 131 -3.59 -2.86 -4.29
CA ILE A 131 -2.37 -2.04 -4.22
C ILE A 131 -1.78 -1.72 -5.60
N GLU A 132 -2.41 -2.19 -6.68
CA GLU A 132 -1.89 -2.08 -8.05
C GLU A 132 -1.56 -0.63 -8.44
N LYS A 133 -2.50 0.28 -8.24
CA LYS A 133 -2.30 1.69 -8.59
C LYS A 133 -1.16 2.33 -7.81
N LEU A 134 -1.04 1.98 -6.53
CA LEU A 134 0.04 2.50 -5.68
C LEU A 134 1.40 1.96 -6.12
N VAL A 135 1.53 0.64 -6.30
CA VAL A 135 2.77 0.02 -6.74
C VAL A 135 3.20 0.56 -8.10
N THR A 136 2.28 0.62 -9.07
CA THR A 136 2.54 1.20 -10.40
C THR A 136 3.00 2.66 -10.29
N LYS A 137 2.38 3.45 -9.42
CA LYS A 137 2.75 4.86 -9.24
C LYS A 137 4.19 5.01 -8.71
N ILE A 138 4.55 4.29 -7.65
CA ILE A 138 5.89 4.41 -7.05
C ILE A 138 6.99 3.83 -7.95
N THR A 139 6.72 2.72 -8.65
CA THR A 139 7.70 2.15 -9.59
C THR A 139 7.93 3.05 -10.80
N ASN A 140 6.87 3.64 -11.38
CA ASN A 140 7.00 4.60 -12.47
C ASN A 140 7.76 5.88 -12.06
N LEU A 141 7.60 6.33 -10.82
CA LEU A 141 8.39 7.47 -10.30
C LEU A 141 9.86 7.09 -10.13
N ALA A 142 10.16 5.86 -9.72
CA ALA A 142 11.51 5.35 -9.56
C ALA A 142 12.25 5.21 -10.91
N GLU A 143 11.53 4.97 -12.01
CA GLU A 143 12.08 4.81 -13.36
C GLU A 143 12.29 6.16 -14.10
N LYS A 144 11.65 7.23 -13.63
CA LYS A 144 11.89 8.57 -14.18
C LYS A 144 13.29 9.06 -13.79
N LYS A 145 14.22 8.96 -14.73
CA LYS A 145 15.58 9.53 -14.63
C LYS A 145 15.57 10.99 -15.04
#